data_fddaab186bac374bf73f2e9a82b88be2
#
_entry.id   fddaab186bac374bf73f2e9a82b88be2
#
_cell.length_a   1.000
_cell.length_b   1.000
_cell.length_c   1.000
_cell.angle_alpha   90.00
_cell.angle_beta   90.00
_cell.angle_gamma   90.00
#
_symmetry.space_group_name_H-M   'P 1'
#
loop_
_entity.id
_entity.type
_entity.pdbx_description
1 polymer ?
#
loop_
_entity_poly.entity_id
_entity_poly.type
_entity_poly.pdbx_seq_one_letter_code
_entity_poly.pdbx_strand_id
1 'polypeptide(L)'
;ASVGKRSHIGAGAVLAGVVEPPSAKPVTVGDDVLIGANAVVIEGVHVGNGAVVAAGAVVTRDVPENAVVAGIPARIVKMKDEKTKGKTALIDALREL
;
A
#
# COMPACT_ATOMS: atom_id res chain seq x y z
N ALA A 1 -9.88 -0.96 9.39
CA ALA A 1 -9.16 -0.34 8.27
C ALA A 1 -10.16 0.32 7.33
N SER A 2 -9.75 1.37 6.66
CA SER A 2 -10.55 1.97 5.60
C SER A 2 -9.76 1.97 4.30
N VAL A 3 -10.45 1.75 3.20
CA VAL A 3 -9.84 1.66 1.86
C VAL A 3 -10.58 2.59 0.92
N GLY A 4 -9.84 3.43 0.23
CA GLY A 4 -10.38 4.40 -0.69
C GLY A 4 -10.87 3.80 -2.01
N LYS A 5 -11.28 4.69 -2.90
CA LYS A 5 -11.88 4.31 -4.18
C LYS A 5 -10.84 3.73 -5.14
N ARG A 6 -11.29 2.78 -5.95
CA ARG A 6 -10.48 2.18 -7.02
C ARG A 6 -9.16 1.58 -6.53
N SER A 7 -9.10 1.24 -5.24
CA SER A 7 -7.93 0.57 -4.69
C SER A 7 -8.08 -0.93 -4.79
N HIS A 8 -6.97 -1.62 -4.99
CA HIS A 8 -6.93 -3.06 -5.10
C HIS A 8 -6.13 -3.67 -3.96
N ILE A 9 -6.75 -4.59 -3.25
CA ILE A 9 -6.11 -5.30 -2.15
C ILE A 9 -5.87 -6.74 -2.60
N GLY A 10 -4.61 -7.11 -2.75
CA GLY A 10 -4.23 -8.42 -3.25
C GLY A 10 -4.60 -9.56 -2.31
N ALA A 11 -4.64 -10.76 -2.87
CA ALA A 11 -4.99 -11.95 -2.12
C ALA A 11 -4.02 -12.17 -0.95
N GLY A 12 -4.56 -12.46 0.21
CA GLY A 12 -3.75 -12.71 1.40
C GLY A 12 -3.13 -11.48 2.04
N ALA A 13 -3.38 -10.28 1.50
CA ALA A 13 -2.89 -9.06 2.13
C ALA A 13 -3.63 -8.81 3.45
N VAL A 14 -2.91 -8.28 4.42
CA VAL A 14 -3.44 -7.99 5.75
C VAL A 14 -3.32 -6.50 6.03
N LEU A 15 -4.45 -5.86 6.29
CA LEU A 15 -4.50 -4.50 6.81
C LEU A 15 -4.81 -4.65 8.30
N ALA A 16 -3.79 -4.51 9.13
CA ALA A 16 -3.90 -4.86 10.56
C ALA A 16 -5.01 -4.07 11.24
N GLY A 17 -5.82 -4.77 12.00
CA GLY A 17 -6.87 -4.15 12.79
C GLY A 17 -6.31 -3.54 14.05
N VAL A 18 -7.07 -2.60 14.63
CA VAL A 18 -6.74 -2.03 15.92
C VAL A 18 -7.29 -2.96 17.01
N VAL A 19 -6.39 -3.50 17.84
CA VAL A 19 -6.79 -4.38 18.93
C VAL A 19 -6.73 -3.62 20.26
N GLU A 20 -5.60 -3.02 20.54
CA GLU A 20 -5.32 -2.29 21.79
C GLU A 20 -4.17 -1.32 21.53
N PRO A 21 -4.13 -0.15 22.15
CA PRO A 21 -5.15 0.48 23.00
C PRO A 21 -6.21 1.20 22.14
N PRO A 22 -7.29 1.69 22.75
CA PRO A 22 -8.33 2.41 22.02
C PRO A 22 -7.82 3.64 21.27
N SER A 23 -6.70 4.20 21.69
CA SER A 23 -6.07 5.35 21.03
C SER A 23 -5.31 4.99 19.76
N ALA A 24 -5.10 3.70 19.48
CA ALA A 24 -4.39 3.29 18.28
C ALA A 24 -5.22 3.65 17.03
N LYS A 25 -4.52 4.06 15.97
CA LYS A 25 -5.17 4.45 14.72
C LYS A 25 -5.33 3.25 13.80
N PRO A 26 -6.46 3.14 13.09
CA PRO A 26 -6.60 2.08 12.10
C PRO A 26 -5.72 2.35 10.88
N VAL A 27 -5.50 1.31 10.08
CA VAL A 27 -4.90 1.46 8.77
C VAL A 27 -5.85 2.25 7.88
N THR A 28 -5.31 3.23 7.14
CA THR A 28 -6.07 3.95 6.13
C THR A 28 -5.35 3.83 4.79
N VAL A 29 -6.10 3.48 3.76
CA VAL A 29 -5.59 3.34 2.40
C VAL A 29 -6.32 4.35 1.53
N GLY A 30 -5.57 5.17 0.81
CA GLY A 30 -6.14 6.19 -0.06
C GLY A 30 -6.78 5.62 -1.32
N ASP A 31 -7.01 6.50 -2.29
CA ASP A 31 -7.60 6.13 -3.58
C ASP A 31 -6.53 5.65 -4.56
N ASP A 32 -6.92 4.77 -5.48
CA ASP A 32 -6.06 4.29 -6.56
C ASP A 32 -4.77 3.62 -6.06
N VAL A 33 -4.85 2.94 -4.93
CA VAL A 33 -3.73 2.23 -4.31
C VAL A 33 -3.74 0.76 -4.72
N LEU A 34 -2.55 0.21 -4.93
CA LEU A 34 -2.39 -1.22 -5.13
C LEU A 34 -1.62 -1.82 -3.96
N ILE A 35 -2.25 -2.75 -3.26
CA ILE A 35 -1.59 -3.55 -2.22
C ILE A 35 -1.36 -4.93 -2.79
N GLY A 36 -0.10 -5.32 -2.92
CA GLY A 36 0.27 -6.62 -3.50
C GLY A 36 -0.13 -7.80 -2.62
N ALA A 37 -0.16 -8.99 -3.22
CA ALA A 37 -0.54 -10.20 -2.52
C ALA A 37 0.36 -10.45 -1.31
N ASN A 38 -0.24 -10.91 -0.22
CA ASN A 38 0.46 -11.26 1.02
C ASN A 38 1.23 -10.11 1.69
N ALA A 39 1.02 -8.87 1.25
CA ALA A 39 1.60 -7.72 1.94
C ALA A 39 0.91 -7.53 3.29
N VAL A 40 1.63 -6.97 4.24
CA VAL A 40 1.09 -6.65 5.57
C VAL A 40 1.28 -5.17 5.81
N VAL A 41 0.21 -4.48 6.16
CA VAL A 41 0.26 -3.08 6.56
C VAL A 41 -0.09 -3.02 8.04
N ILE A 42 0.85 -2.60 8.87
CA ILE A 42 0.63 -2.61 10.31
C ILE A 42 -0.31 -1.48 10.73
N GLU A 43 -0.89 -1.63 11.92
CA GLU A 43 -1.85 -0.66 12.46
C GLU A 43 -1.28 0.76 12.49
N GLY A 44 -2.14 1.74 12.26
CA GLY A 44 -1.79 3.14 12.29
C GLY A 44 -1.14 3.69 11.03
N VAL A 45 -0.81 2.84 10.06
CA VAL A 45 -0.16 3.27 8.82
C VAL A 45 -1.19 3.89 7.88
N HIS A 46 -0.81 5.00 7.24
CA HIS A 46 -1.56 5.60 6.15
C HIS A 46 -0.84 5.35 4.83
N VAL A 47 -1.54 4.79 3.86
CA VAL A 47 -1.03 4.59 2.51
C VAL A 47 -1.63 5.65 1.60
N GLY A 48 -0.79 6.51 1.07
CA GLY A 48 -1.24 7.66 0.27
C GLY A 48 -1.82 7.28 -1.08
N ASN A 49 -2.57 8.20 -1.67
CA ASN A 49 -3.23 7.98 -2.96
C ASN A 49 -2.21 7.58 -4.04
N GLY A 50 -2.59 6.63 -4.87
CA GLY A 50 -1.76 6.21 -5.99
C GLY A 50 -0.54 5.39 -5.62
N ALA A 51 -0.35 5.05 -4.35
CA ALA A 51 0.80 4.27 -3.91
C ALA A 51 0.70 2.80 -4.33
N VAL A 52 1.82 2.13 -4.40
CA VAL A 52 1.90 0.69 -4.68
C VAL A 52 2.72 0.03 -3.57
N VAL A 53 2.16 -0.99 -2.96
CA VAL A 53 2.85 -1.83 -2.00
C VAL A 53 3.13 -3.17 -2.66
N ALA A 54 4.40 -3.53 -2.77
CA ALA A 54 4.82 -4.76 -3.43
C ALA A 54 4.32 -6.00 -2.69
N ALA A 55 4.15 -7.08 -3.44
CA ALA A 55 3.76 -8.36 -2.85
C ALA A 55 4.74 -8.77 -1.76
N GLY A 56 4.22 -9.28 -0.66
CA GLY A 56 5.03 -9.75 0.46
C GLY A 56 5.69 -8.68 1.29
N ALA A 57 5.49 -7.40 0.99
CA ALA A 57 6.08 -6.31 1.77
C ALA A 57 5.44 -6.20 3.14
N VAL A 58 6.19 -5.74 4.12
CA VAL A 58 5.66 -5.40 5.45
C VAL A 58 5.83 -3.91 5.67
N VAL A 59 4.72 -3.18 5.63
CA VAL A 59 4.71 -1.72 5.70
C VAL A 59 4.61 -1.29 7.16
N THR A 60 5.65 -0.63 7.63
CA THR A 60 5.75 -0.21 9.03
C THR A 60 5.67 1.31 9.22
N ARG A 61 5.65 2.07 8.12
CA ARG A 61 5.58 3.53 8.14
C ARG A 61 4.62 4.00 7.06
N ASP A 62 4.12 5.23 7.22
CA ASP A 62 3.25 5.83 6.21
C ASP A 62 3.92 5.80 4.84
N VAL A 63 3.10 5.56 3.83
CA VAL A 63 3.55 5.51 2.43
C VAL A 63 3.09 6.80 1.74
N PRO A 64 4.03 7.60 1.20
CA PRO A 64 3.65 8.83 0.49
C PRO A 64 2.82 8.56 -0.76
N GLU A 65 2.09 9.57 -1.21
CA GLU A 65 1.36 9.47 -2.47
C GLU A 65 2.31 9.09 -3.60
N ASN A 66 1.84 8.21 -4.47
CA ASN A 66 2.55 7.76 -5.67
C ASN A 66 3.89 7.07 -5.42
N ALA A 67 4.16 6.67 -4.19
CA ALA A 67 5.36 5.91 -3.88
C ALA A 67 5.15 4.43 -4.15
N VAL A 68 6.20 3.76 -4.60
CA VAL A 68 6.23 2.30 -4.70
C VAL A 68 7.16 1.81 -3.61
N VAL A 69 6.64 0.96 -2.71
CA VAL A 69 7.40 0.43 -1.59
C VAL A 69 7.50 -1.09 -1.68
N ALA A 70 8.61 -1.64 -1.22
CA ALA A 70 8.85 -3.08 -1.25
C ALA A 70 9.77 -3.48 -0.09
N GLY A 71 9.72 -4.74 0.26
CA GLY A 71 10.63 -5.33 1.24
C GLY A 71 10.07 -5.47 2.64
N ILE A 72 10.91 -5.99 3.54
CA ILE A 72 10.60 -6.19 4.96
C ILE A 72 11.76 -5.63 5.79
N PRO A 73 11.63 -4.48 6.44
CA PRO A 73 10.50 -3.55 6.34
C PRO A 73 10.46 -2.86 4.97
N ALA A 74 9.27 -2.48 4.53
CA ALA A 74 9.09 -1.85 3.23
C ALA A 74 9.84 -0.52 3.15
N ARG A 75 10.45 -0.28 2.00
CA ARG A 75 11.16 0.96 1.69
C ARG A 75 10.72 1.47 0.33
N ILE A 76 10.79 2.78 0.15
CA ILE A 76 10.47 3.40 -1.15
C ILE A 76 11.52 2.95 -2.16
N VAL A 77 11.09 2.29 -3.21
CA VAL A 77 11.99 1.87 -4.30
C VAL A 77 11.93 2.81 -5.48
N LYS A 78 10.81 3.51 -5.66
CA LYS A 78 10.69 4.57 -6.66
C LYS A 78 9.43 5.39 -6.39
N MET A 79 9.36 6.55 -7.05
CA MET A 79 8.15 7.37 -7.10
C MET A 79 7.57 7.25 -8.49
N LYS A 80 6.24 7.16 -8.59
CA LYS A 80 5.58 7.14 -9.89
C LYS A 80 5.65 8.54 -10.51
N ASP A 81 5.97 8.61 -11.80
CA ASP A 81 5.94 9.85 -12.54
C ASP A 81 4.63 9.96 -13.35
N GLU A 82 4.46 11.06 -14.08
CA GLU A 82 3.25 11.25 -14.87
C GLU A 82 3.01 10.14 -15.89
N LYS A 83 4.06 9.60 -16.46
CA LYS A 83 3.94 8.50 -17.41
C LYS A 83 3.50 7.21 -16.73
N THR A 84 4.05 6.92 -15.56
CA THR A 84 3.73 5.68 -14.85
C THR A 84 2.43 5.75 -14.09
N LYS A 85 1.88 6.94 -13.87
CA LYS A 85 0.55 7.08 -13.29
C LYS A 85 -0.56 6.66 -14.23
N GLY A 86 -0.23 6.45 -15.50
CA GLY A 86 -1.22 6.10 -16.50
C GLY A 86 -1.77 4.71 -16.35
N LYS A 87 -2.56 4.34 -17.35
CA LYS A 87 -3.33 3.10 -17.38
C LYS A 87 -2.53 1.82 -17.19
N THR A 88 -1.28 1.82 -17.55
CA THR A 88 -0.44 0.61 -17.49
C THR A 88 0.30 0.46 -16.18
N ALA A 89 0.37 1.51 -15.38
CA ALA A 89 1.18 1.53 -14.17
C ALA A 89 0.84 0.40 -13.20
N LEU A 90 -0.45 0.20 -12.93
CA LEU A 90 -0.86 -0.84 -12.00
C LEU A 90 -0.61 -2.24 -12.53
N ILE A 91 -0.82 -2.44 -13.82
CA ILE A 91 -0.58 -3.75 -14.45
C ILE A 91 0.90 -4.07 -14.43
N ASP A 92 1.73 -3.11 -14.80
CA ASP A 92 3.17 -3.29 -14.81
C ASP A 92 3.70 -3.54 -13.40
N ALA A 93 3.22 -2.78 -12.43
CA ALA A 93 3.59 -2.98 -11.04
C ALA A 93 3.22 -4.38 -10.56
N LEU A 94 2.04 -4.87 -10.91
CA LEU A 94 1.61 -6.23 -10.56
C LEU A 94 2.54 -7.29 -11.15
N ARG A 95 2.97 -7.11 -12.37
CA ARG A 95 3.85 -8.08 -13.04
C ARG A 95 5.25 -8.11 -12.46
N GLU A 96 5.71 -6.98 -11.98
CA GLU A 96 7.06 -6.87 -11.41
C GLU A 96 7.10 -7.23 -9.93
N LEU A 97 5.96 -7.37 -9.32
CA LEU A 97 5.83 -7.73 -7.91
C LEU A 97 5.70 -9.24 -7.75
#